data_896b8c53db17c5c0a4eb45549dc1cbe6
#
_entry.id   896b8c53db17c5c0a4eb45549dc1cbe6
#
_cell.length_a   1.000
_cell.length_b   1.000
_cell.length_c   1.000
_cell.angle_alpha   90.00
_cell.angle_beta   90.00
_cell.angle_gamma   90.00
#
_symmetry.space_group_name_H-M   'P 1'
#
loop_
_entity.id
_entity.type
_entity.pdbx_description
1 polymer ?
#
loop_
_entity_poly.entity_id
_entity_poly.type
_entity_poly.pdbx_seq_one_letter_code
_entity_poly.pdbx_strand_id
1 'polypeptide(L)'
;RMASYAAKKALLGNKIDIVNCEKSVVVGKRKEILGRYHKMLQRGVHSKGPFLPRMPDRFVRRTIRGMLPYRVAKGRLIFKNIRCYIGIPDAFKNGKIEALENISILKTNAVDYLKVKDICNSLGGKI
;
A
#
# COMPACT_ATOMS: atom_id res chain seq x y z
N ARG A 1 0.29 5.49 7.89
CA ARG A 1 1.44 6.37 8.20
C ARG A 1 2.56 6.23 7.19
N MET A 2 3.03 4.99 6.86
CA MET A 2 4.03 4.76 5.81
C MET A 2 3.62 5.38 4.46
N ALA A 3 2.39 5.17 4.02
CA ALA A 3 1.88 5.74 2.77
C ALA A 3 1.89 7.28 2.76
N SER A 4 1.57 7.92 3.89
CA SER A 4 1.62 9.38 4.03
C SER A 4 3.06 9.90 3.97
N TYR A 5 4.00 9.21 4.61
CA TYR A 5 5.42 9.54 4.55
C TYR A 5 5.95 9.44 3.12
N ALA A 6 5.66 8.33 2.44
CA ALA A 6 6.03 8.13 1.05
C ALA A 6 5.42 9.21 0.13
N ALA A 7 4.14 9.53 0.30
CA ALA A 7 3.49 10.58 -0.48
C ALA A 7 4.17 11.96 -0.27
N LYS A 8 4.49 12.30 0.99
CA LYS A 8 5.19 13.57 1.32
C LYS A 8 6.58 13.63 0.68
N LYS A 9 7.38 12.57 0.80
CA LYS A 9 8.71 12.51 0.17
C LYS A 9 8.64 12.58 -1.36
N ALA A 10 7.65 11.93 -1.97
CA ALA A 10 7.45 12.00 -3.42
C ALA A 10 7.06 13.40 -3.90
N LEU A 11 6.25 14.14 -3.12
CA LEU A 11 5.91 15.54 -3.43
C LEU A 11 7.14 16.45 -3.41
N LEU A 12 8.17 16.12 -2.61
CA LEU A 12 9.46 16.81 -2.58
C LEU A 12 10.38 16.43 -3.77
N GLY A 13 9.90 15.57 -4.69
CA GLY A 13 10.64 15.20 -5.91
C GLY A 13 11.46 13.92 -5.79
N ASN A 14 11.45 13.23 -4.65
CA ASN A 14 12.22 12.00 -4.47
C ASN A 14 11.60 10.82 -5.22
N LYS A 15 12.45 9.93 -5.78
CA LYS A 15 12.06 8.60 -6.24
C LYS A 15 11.97 7.68 -5.03
N ILE A 16 10.91 6.88 -4.94
CA ILE A 16 10.63 6.04 -3.78
C ILE A 16 10.33 4.62 -4.25
N ASP A 17 11.13 3.68 -3.76
CA ASP A 17 10.93 2.27 -3.95
C ASP A 17 10.57 1.62 -2.60
N ILE A 18 9.37 1.04 -2.50
CA ILE A 18 8.87 0.39 -1.29
C ILE A 18 9.00 -1.11 -1.48
N VAL A 19 9.77 -1.75 -0.63
CA VAL A 19 9.98 -3.20 -0.65
C VAL A 19 9.19 -3.89 0.47
N ASN A 20 8.99 -5.20 0.36
CA ASN A 20 8.24 -6.01 1.33
C ASN A 20 6.82 -5.48 1.59
N CYS A 21 6.10 -5.06 0.55
CA CYS A 21 4.76 -4.49 0.69
C CYS A 21 3.76 -5.45 1.37
N GLU A 22 3.98 -6.76 1.23
CA GLU A 22 3.17 -7.81 1.86
C GLU A 22 3.25 -7.80 3.39
N LYS A 23 4.36 -7.31 3.96
CA LYS A 23 4.57 -7.21 5.42
C LYS A 23 3.97 -5.94 6.02
N SER A 24 3.52 -5.00 5.19
CA SER A 24 2.84 -3.80 5.66
C SER A 24 1.57 -4.16 6.44
N VAL A 25 1.19 -3.32 7.40
CA VAL A 25 0.05 -3.58 8.27
C VAL A 25 -1.02 -2.49 8.17
N VAL A 26 -2.28 -2.91 8.34
CA VAL A 26 -3.43 -2.04 8.50
C VAL A 26 -3.95 -2.21 9.92
N VAL A 27 -4.07 -1.12 10.65
CA VAL A 27 -4.53 -1.10 12.04
C VAL A 27 -6.06 -1.17 12.08
N GLY A 28 -6.59 -1.98 12.99
CA GLY A 28 -8.02 -2.17 13.24
C GLY A 28 -8.38 -3.64 13.36
N LYS A 29 -9.62 -3.90 13.84
CA LYS A 29 -10.12 -5.26 14.02
C LYS A 29 -10.22 -6.02 12.70
N ARG A 30 -9.76 -7.26 12.70
CA ARG A 30 -9.74 -8.14 11.52
C ARG A 30 -11.08 -8.16 10.79
N LYS A 31 -12.18 -8.36 11.52
CA LYS A 31 -13.52 -8.47 10.96
C LYS A 31 -13.96 -7.19 10.22
N GLU A 32 -13.64 -6.03 10.79
CA GLU A 32 -13.99 -4.73 10.21
C GLU A 32 -13.16 -4.44 8.94
N ILE A 33 -11.86 -4.71 8.99
CA ILE A 33 -10.97 -4.51 7.84
C ILE A 33 -11.43 -5.38 6.67
N LEU A 34 -11.57 -6.70 6.89
CA LEU A 34 -11.99 -7.62 5.84
C LEU A 34 -13.38 -7.28 5.32
N GLY A 35 -14.35 -7.01 6.21
CA GLY A 35 -15.71 -6.62 5.83
C GLY A 35 -15.74 -5.36 4.94
N ARG A 36 -14.91 -4.36 5.24
CA ARG A 36 -14.77 -3.15 4.41
C ARG A 36 -14.31 -3.47 3.00
N TYR A 37 -13.25 -4.26 2.86
CA TYR A 37 -12.69 -4.58 1.55
C TYR A 37 -13.57 -5.53 0.74
N HIS A 38 -14.21 -6.53 1.37
CA HIS A 38 -15.21 -7.38 0.71
C HIS A 38 -16.40 -6.57 0.21
N LYS A 39 -16.92 -5.65 1.04
CA LYS A 39 -18.01 -4.75 0.63
C LYS A 39 -17.59 -3.86 -0.56
N MET A 40 -16.32 -3.45 -0.63
CA MET A 40 -15.80 -2.70 -1.80
C MET A 40 -15.75 -3.55 -3.06
N LEU A 41 -15.43 -4.85 -2.97
CA LEU A 41 -15.43 -5.77 -4.11
C LEU A 41 -16.84 -6.04 -4.65
N GLN A 42 -17.84 -6.08 -3.76
CA GLN A 42 -19.22 -6.34 -4.13
C GLN A 42 -19.93 -5.13 -4.75
N ARG A 43 -19.32 -3.95 -4.71
CA ARG A 43 -19.90 -2.73 -5.29
C ARG A 43 -19.70 -2.68 -6.80
N GLY A 44 -20.73 -2.20 -7.49
CA GLY A 44 -20.68 -1.89 -8.91
C GLY A 44 -20.97 -3.09 -9.80
N VAL A 45 -20.75 -2.92 -11.10
CA VAL A 45 -20.95 -3.92 -12.13
C VAL A 45 -19.63 -4.55 -12.51
N HIS A 46 -19.61 -5.84 -12.75
CA HIS A 46 -18.41 -6.62 -13.05
C HIS A 46 -17.59 -6.05 -14.22
N SER A 47 -18.22 -5.51 -15.24
CA SER A 47 -17.57 -4.92 -16.42
C SER A 47 -17.08 -3.49 -16.23
N LYS A 48 -17.76 -2.69 -15.37
CA LYS A 48 -17.47 -1.25 -15.19
C LYS A 48 -16.73 -0.92 -13.88
N GLY A 49 -16.59 -1.88 -12.97
CA GLY A 49 -15.88 -1.72 -11.69
C GLY A 49 -16.77 -1.18 -10.57
N PRO A 50 -16.20 -0.79 -9.42
CA PRO A 50 -14.78 -0.47 -9.15
C PRO A 50 -13.85 -1.68 -9.06
N PHE A 51 -12.67 -1.59 -9.67
CA PHE A 51 -11.66 -2.66 -9.64
C PHE A 51 -10.71 -2.47 -8.45
N LEU A 52 -10.77 -3.37 -7.47
CA LEU A 52 -9.87 -3.36 -6.32
C LEU A 52 -8.64 -4.23 -6.61
N PRO A 53 -7.40 -3.72 -6.46
CA PRO A 53 -6.22 -4.53 -6.64
C PRO A 53 -6.12 -5.58 -5.54
N ARG A 54 -5.80 -6.83 -5.94
CA ARG A 54 -5.68 -8.00 -5.04
C ARG A 54 -4.24 -8.32 -4.68
N MET A 55 -3.26 -7.64 -5.29
CA MET A 55 -1.84 -7.84 -5.05
C MET A 55 -1.30 -6.77 -4.09
N PRO A 56 -0.39 -7.11 -3.14
CA PRO A 56 0.11 -6.20 -2.10
C PRO A 56 0.79 -4.95 -2.65
N ASP A 57 1.61 -5.09 -3.69
CA ASP A 57 2.30 -3.98 -4.35
C ASP A 57 1.30 -2.94 -4.88
N ARG A 58 0.30 -3.40 -5.62
CA ARG A 58 -0.74 -2.55 -6.19
C ARG A 58 -1.68 -2.00 -5.11
N PHE A 59 -1.92 -2.78 -4.05
CA PHE A 59 -2.75 -2.36 -2.91
C PHE A 59 -2.11 -1.17 -2.18
N VAL A 60 -0.83 -1.28 -1.80
CA VAL A 60 -0.08 -0.20 -1.16
C VAL A 60 0.04 1.01 -2.09
N ARG A 61 0.39 0.78 -3.35
CA ARG A 61 0.53 1.84 -4.36
C ARG A 61 -0.77 2.61 -4.57
N ARG A 62 -1.93 1.92 -4.59
CA ARG A 62 -3.24 2.57 -4.68
C ARG A 62 -3.53 3.46 -3.47
N THR A 63 -3.16 3.02 -2.27
CA THR A 63 -3.32 3.82 -1.06
C THR A 63 -2.52 5.12 -1.14
N ILE A 64 -1.27 5.05 -1.61
CA ILE A 64 -0.42 6.23 -1.81
C ILE A 64 -0.99 7.15 -2.90
N ARG A 65 -1.52 6.58 -4.00
CA ARG A 65 -2.17 7.37 -5.07
C ARG A 65 -3.29 8.25 -4.54
N GLY A 66 -4.11 7.73 -3.61
CA GLY A 66 -5.19 8.49 -2.98
C GLY A 66 -4.73 9.70 -2.16
N MET A 67 -3.45 9.73 -1.77
CA MET A 67 -2.82 10.82 -1.01
C MET A 67 -2.11 11.85 -1.89
N LEU A 68 -2.09 11.63 -3.20
CA LEU A 68 -1.46 12.52 -4.18
C LEU A 68 -2.54 13.19 -5.05
N PRO A 69 -2.28 14.38 -5.58
CA PRO A 69 -3.17 15.05 -6.53
C PRO A 69 -3.11 14.38 -7.92
N TYR A 70 -3.40 13.08 -8.00
CA TYR A 70 -3.19 12.25 -9.21
C TYR A 70 -4.07 12.63 -10.40
N ARG A 71 -5.10 13.46 -10.20
CA ARG A 71 -5.96 13.97 -11.28
C ARG A 71 -5.24 15.03 -12.13
N VAL A 72 -4.30 15.76 -11.52
CA VAL A 72 -3.49 16.79 -12.19
C VAL A 72 -2.27 16.14 -12.83
N ALA A 73 -1.78 16.71 -13.94
CA ALA A 73 -0.60 16.21 -14.67
C ALA A 73 0.63 16.07 -13.77
N LYS A 74 0.92 17.08 -12.93
CA LYS A 74 2.01 17.06 -11.95
C LYS A 74 1.91 15.87 -10.99
N GLY A 75 0.72 15.60 -10.45
CA GLY A 75 0.52 14.47 -9.53
C GLY A 75 0.69 13.11 -10.21
N ARG A 76 0.34 12.98 -11.49
CA ARG A 76 0.59 11.76 -12.29
C ARG A 76 2.08 11.51 -12.50
N LEU A 77 2.86 12.55 -12.76
CA LEU A 77 4.32 12.45 -12.89
C LEU A 77 4.96 12.02 -11.57
N ILE A 78 4.56 12.63 -10.45
CA ILE A 78 5.03 12.26 -9.10
C ILE A 78 4.69 10.79 -8.80
N PHE A 79 3.49 10.34 -9.12
CA PHE A 79 3.07 8.96 -8.89
C PHE A 79 3.88 7.93 -9.69
N LYS A 80 4.43 8.29 -10.86
CA LYS A 80 5.35 7.43 -11.63
C LYS A 80 6.65 7.15 -10.87
N ASN A 81 7.09 8.07 -10.02
CA ASN A 81 8.31 7.94 -9.22
C ASN A 81 8.13 7.04 -7.99
N ILE A 82 6.92 6.54 -7.75
CA ILE A 82 6.65 5.61 -6.64
C ILE A 82 6.46 4.21 -7.19
N ARG A 83 7.33 3.30 -6.76
CA ARG A 83 7.25 1.88 -7.08
C ARG A 83 7.08 1.07 -5.80
N CYS A 84 6.36 -0.03 -5.91
CA CYS A 84 6.10 -0.93 -4.79
C CYS A 84 6.43 -2.35 -5.24
N TYR A 85 7.06 -3.13 -4.36
CA TYR A 85 7.53 -4.47 -4.66
C TYR A 85 7.10 -5.46 -3.57
N ILE A 86 6.86 -6.69 -3.98
CA ILE A 86 6.68 -7.85 -3.10
C ILE A 86 8.07 -8.43 -2.87
N GLY A 87 8.45 -8.65 -1.61
CA GLY A 87 9.80 -9.05 -1.26
C GLY A 87 10.83 -7.95 -1.53
N ILE A 88 12.08 -8.36 -1.69
CA ILE A 88 13.21 -7.49 -2.03
C ILE A 88 13.74 -7.91 -3.40
N PRO A 89 13.56 -7.11 -4.46
CA PRO A 89 14.14 -7.39 -5.77
C PRO A 89 15.67 -7.44 -5.71
N ASP A 90 16.30 -8.23 -6.60
CA ASP A 90 17.75 -8.40 -6.65
C ASP A 90 18.51 -7.08 -6.77
N ALA A 91 17.94 -6.13 -7.50
CA ALA A 91 18.51 -4.78 -7.66
C ALA A 91 18.67 -4.01 -6.33
N PHE A 92 17.92 -4.35 -5.29
CA PHE A 92 17.96 -3.66 -4.00
C PHE A 92 18.61 -4.49 -2.88
N LYS A 93 19.05 -5.73 -3.15
CA LYS A 93 19.68 -6.59 -2.12
C LYS A 93 20.94 -5.96 -1.52
N ASN A 94 21.73 -5.27 -2.33
CA ASN A 94 22.97 -4.61 -1.91
C ASN A 94 22.77 -3.12 -1.57
N GLY A 95 21.52 -2.62 -1.64
CA GLY A 95 21.19 -1.23 -1.36
C GLY A 95 20.92 -0.96 0.12
N LYS A 96 21.09 0.29 0.56
CA LYS A 96 20.64 0.71 1.89
C LYS A 96 19.11 0.75 1.92
N ILE A 97 18.51 -0.14 2.71
CA ILE A 97 17.07 -0.12 3.00
C ILE A 97 16.86 0.71 4.25
N GLU A 98 16.14 1.82 4.12
CA GLU A 98 15.76 2.68 5.24
C GLU A 98 14.54 2.10 5.95
N ALA A 99 14.69 1.68 7.20
CA ALA A 99 13.59 1.27 8.05
C ALA A 99 13.01 2.49 8.77
N LEU A 100 11.71 2.72 8.60
CA LEU A 100 11.01 3.84 9.22
C LEU A 100 10.61 3.50 10.67
N GLU A 101 11.57 3.58 11.59
CA GLU A 101 11.36 3.22 13.00
C GLU A 101 10.21 3.96 13.68
N ASN A 102 10.02 5.25 13.35
CA ASN A 102 8.96 6.09 13.91
C ASN A 102 7.55 5.69 13.46
N ILE A 103 7.45 4.83 12.44
CA ILE A 103 6.17 4.37 11.85
C ILE A 103 5.91 2.90 12.17
N SER A 104 6.82 2.27 12.90
CA SER A 104 6.68 0.88 13.32
C SER A 104 5.42 0.67 14.16
N ILE A 105 4.74 -0.46 13.94
CA ILE A 105 3.57 -0.86 14.72
C ILE A 105 3.90 -1.04 16.20
N LEU A 106 5.14 -1.42 16.51
CA LEU A 106 5.63 -1.61 17.87
C LEU A 106 5.61 -0.30 18.70
N LYS A 107 5.73 0.85 18.03
CA LYS A 107 5.62 2.18 18.67
C LYS A 107 4.19 2.72 18.69
N THR A 108 3.23 1.96 18.19
CA THR A 108 1.82 2.34 18.17
C THR A 108 1.08 1.46 19.17
N ASN A 109 0.29 2.05 20.05
CA ASN A 109 -0.54 1.32 21.02
C ASN A 109 -1.71 0.57 20.36
N ALA A 110 -1.55 0.14 19.11
CA ALA A 110 -2.56 -0.59 18.38
C ALA A 110 -2.45 -2.08 18.69
N VAL A 111 -3.45 -2.61 19.38
CA VAL A 111 -3.55 -4.03 19.74
C VAL A 111 -3.93 -4.87 18.52
N ASP A 112 -4.86 -4.38 17.71
CA ASP A 112 -5.38 -5.10 16.56
C ASP A 112 -4.79 -4.57 15.25
N TYR A 113 -4.22 -5.44 14.45
CA TYR A 113 -3.75 -5.14 13.10
C TYR A 113 -3.82 -6.36 12.19
N LEU A 114 -3.82 -6.13 10.88
CA LEU A 114 -3.82 -7.18 9.86
C LEU A 114 -2.75 -6.90 8.82
N LYS A 115 -1.98 -7.92 8.42
CA LYS A 115 -0.99 -7.80 7.35
C LYS A 115 -1.68 -7.62 6.00
N VAL A 116 -1.08 -6.82 5.13
CA VAL A 116 -1.59 -6.60 3.77
C VAL A 116 -1.63 -7.90 2.99
N LYS A 117 -0.68 -8.83 3.21
CA LYS A 117 -0.72 -10.18 2.65
C LYS A 117 -2.06 -10.88 2.95
N ASP A 118 -2.49 -10.89 4.21
CA ASP A 118 -3.71 -11.59 4.64
C ASP A 118 -4.97 -10.95 4.05
N ILE A 119 -4.97 -9.60 3.92
CA ILE A 119 -6.05 -8.88 3.25
C ILE A 119 -6.12 -9.30 1.79
N CYS A 120 -5.00 -9.26 1.07
CA CYS A 120 -4.94 -9.59 -0.34
C CYS A 120 -5.32 -11.06 -0.62
N ASN A 121 -4.89 -11.99 0.24
CA ASN A 121 -5.29 -13.41 0.15
C ASN A 121 -6.81 -13.58 0.33
N SER A 122 -7.41 -12.88 1.30
CA SER A 122 -8.87 -12.93 1.51
C SER A 122 -9.66 -12.35 0.33
N LEU A 123 -9.06 -11.46 -0.45
CA LEU A 123 -9.64 -10.87 -1.66
C LEU A 123 -9.42 -11.72 -2.92
N GLY A 124 -8.79 -12.89 -2.77
CA GLY A 124 -8.48 -13.80 -3.87
C GLY A 124 -7.17 -13.48 -4.61
N GLY A 125 -6.24 -12.79 -3.96
CA GLY A 125 -4.85 -12.66 -4.44
C GLY A 125 -4.07 -13.95 -4.17
N LYS A 126 -3.32 -14.43 -5.15
CA LYS A 126 -2.37 -15.54 -4.98
C LYS A 126 -1.00 -14.95 -4.71
N ILE A 127 -0.51 -15.08 -3.46
CA ILE A 127 0.77 -14.51 -3.00
C ILE A 127 1.59 -15.59 -2.32
#